data_e0ee73510ed55f568357b8e0a4dd77d0
#
_entry.id   e0ee73510ed55f568357b8e0a4dd77d0
#
_cell.length_a   1.000
_cell.length_b   1.000
_cell.length_c   1.000
_cell.angle_alpha   90.00
_cell.angle_beta   90.00
_cell.angle_gamma   90.00
#
_symmetry.space_group_name_H-M   'P 1'
#
loop_
_entity.id
_entity.type
_entity.pdbx_description
1 polymer ?
#
loop_
_entity_poly.entity_id
_entity_poly.type
_entity_poly.pdbx_seq_one_letter_code
_entity_poly.pdbx_strand_id
1 'polypeptide(L)'
;MDRVSGRELERTTFPSSGPAREIAPDLAYLRTMIVNLFLWGPRDAGDRGWVLVDTGMYGSARSIVQAAEERFGKGARPRAIILTHGHFDHRGSIHELVEMWDCVVYAHPMELPYLTGESAYPPPDPTVPGGAMARLSFTYPNKPIDLGGRVRPLPADGSVPGMPGWRWIHTPGHTA
;
A
#
# COMPACT_ATOMS: atom_id res chain seq x y z
N MET A 1 -0.39 -2.33 -29.15
CA MET A 1 0.04 -1.59 -27.93
C MET A 1 -1.10 -0.62 -27.62
N ASP A 2 -2.14 -1.14 -26.99
CA ASP A 2 -3.32 -0.35 -26.66
C ASP A 2 -3.06 0.41 -25.36
N ARG A 3 -3.16 1.73 -25.45
CA ARG A 3 -3.17 2.62 -24.29
C ARG A 3 -4.43 2.31 -23.51
N VAL A 4 -4.29 1.77 -22.30
CA VAL A 4 -5.39 1.70 -21.33
C VAL A 4 -5.89 3.14 -21.15
N SER A 5 -7.05 3.41 -21.70
CA SER A 5 -7.61 4.76 -21.74
C SER A 5 -8.05 5.13 -20.32
N GLY A 6 -7.80 6.38 -19.92
CA GLY A 6 -8.17 6.95 -18.61
C GLY A 6 -9.67 6.93 -18.27
N ARG A 7 -10.49 6.19 -19.02
CA ARG A 7 -11.92 6.02 -18.80
C ARG A 7 -12.30 4.93 -17.81
N GLU A 8 -11.39 4.01 -17.48
CA GLU A 8 -11.70 2.87 -16.59
C GLU A 8 -11.51 3.22 -15.09
N LEU A 9 -10.73 4.25 -14.81
CA LEU A 9 -10.52 4.78 -13.43
C LEU A 9 -11.73 5.55 -12.87
N GLU A 10 -12.72 5.87 -13.67
CA GLU A 10 -13.87 6.68 -13.23
C GLU A 10 -14.92 5.92 -12.39
N ARG A 11 -14.82 4.61 -12.25
CA ARG A 11 -15.97 3.80 -11.80
C ARG A 11 -16.02 3.47 -10.30
N THR A 12 -14.97 3.70 -9.52
CA THR A 12 -15.05 3.40 -8.07
C THR A 12 -14.05 4.24 -7.28
N THR A 13 -14.28 5.52 -7.12
CA THR A 13 -13.47 6.36 -6.22
C THR A 13 -14.14 6.46 -4.86
N PHE A 14 -13.59 5.81 -3.85
CA PHE A 14 -13.81 6.24 -2.47
C PHE A 14 -12.93 7.48 -2.25
N PRO A 15 -13.50 8.64 -1.90
CA PRO A 15 -12.70 9.84 -1.70
C PRO A 15 -11.72 9.61 -0.54
N SER A 16 -10.49 10.08 -0.71
CA SER A 16 -9.58 10.26 0.42
C SER A 16 -10.23 11.22 1.41
N SER A 17 -9.97 11.05 2.70
CA SER A 17 -10.52 11.94 3.74
C SER A 17 -9.77 13.30 3.77
N GLY A 18 -9.34 13.83 2.64
CA GLY A 18 -8.64 15.10 2.50
C GLY A 18 -7.25 14.97 1.85
N PRO A 19 -6.48 16.06 1.76
CA PRO A 19 -5.13 16.07 1.21
C PRO A 19 -4.14 15.33 2.10
N ALA A 20 -2.99 14.95 1.53
CA ALA A 20 -1.88 14.42 2.30
C ALA A 20 -1.40 15.46 3.33
N ARG A 21 -1.11 15.00 4.53
CA ARG A 21 -0.68 15.84 5.65
C ARG A 21 0.77 15.56 5.99
N GLU A 22 1.56 16.63 6.07
CA GLU A 22 2.96 16.55 6.48
C GLU A 22 3.07 16.14 7.96
N ILE A 23 4.01 15.23 8.24
CA ILE A 23 4.41 14.84 9.60
C ILE A 23 5.84 15.32 9.86
N ALA A 24 6.70 15.24 8.86
CA ALA A 24 8.08 15.67 8.87
C ALA A 24 8.48 16.18 7.47
N PRO A 25 9.61 16.84 7.29
CA PRO A 25 10.03 17.37 5.99
C PRO A 25 10.08 16.30 4.87
N ASP A 26 10.34 15.06 5.24
CA ASP A 26 10.43 13.91 4.34
C ASP A 26 9.31 12.89 4.52
N LEU A 27 8.27 13.18 5.31
CA LEU A 27 7.19 12.24 5.60
C LEU A 27 5.83 12.92 5.61
N ALA A 28 4.91 12.40 4.82
CA ALA A 28 3.50 12.76 4.87
C ALA A 28 2.63 11.51 4.96
N TYR A 29 1.42 11.65 5.51
CA TYR A 29 0.42 10.59 5.45
C TYR A 29 -0.81 11.02 4.66
N LEU A 30 -1.46 10.05 4.06
CA LEU A 30 -2.76 10.18 3.41
C LEU A 30 -3.73 9.19 4.07
N ARG A 31 -4.87 9.67 4.50
CA ARG A 31 -5.92 8.82 5.06
C ARG A 31 -6.88 8.38 3.96
N THR A 32 -7.09 7.07 3.84
CA THR A 32 -8.09 6.49 2.95
C THR A 32 -9.13 5.74 3.79
N MET A 33 -10.31 6.32 3.96
CA MET A 33 -11.37 5.80 4.84
C MET A 33 -10.89 5.56 6.28
N ILE A 34 -10.50 4.32 6.61
CA ILE A 34 -10.15 3.89 7.97
C ILE A 34 -8.65 3.68 8.18
N VAL A 35 -7.84 3.69 7.11
CA VAL A 35 -6.40 3.42 7.17
C VAL A 35 -5.56 4.61 6.70
N ASN A 36 -4.35 4.70 7.22
CA ASN A 36 -3.36 5.65 6.77
C ASN A 36 -2.32 4.93 5.91
N LEU A 37 -1.88 5.60 4.87
CA LEU A 37 -0.71 5.25 4.09
C LEU A 37 0.30 6.40 4.15
N PHE A 38 1.58 6.13 3.86
CA PHE A 38 2.62 7.12 4.02
C PHE A 38 3.39 7.34 2.73
N LEU A 39 3.73 8.61 2.49
CA LEU A 39 4.55 9.08 1.38
C LEU A 39 5.88 9.55 1.97
N TRP A 40 6.93 8.76 1.79
CA TRP A 40 8.26 9.07 2.29
C TRP A 40 9.15 9.61 1.17
N GLY A 41 9.78 10.73 1.40
CA GLY A 41 10.69 11.45 0.50
C GLY A 41 10.56 12.97 0.69
N PRO A 42 11.59 13.75 0.39
CA PRO A 42 11.51 15.21 0.44
C PRO A 42 10.49 15.72 -0.59
N ARG A 43 9.92 16.90 -0.33
CA ARG A 43 9.09 17.56 -1.35
C ARG A 43 9.87 17.71 -2.65
N ASP A 44 9.15 17.66 -3.76
CA ASP A 44 9.72 17.80 -5.11
C ASP A 44 10.83 16.78 -5.42
N ALA A 45 10.80 15.61 -4.75
CA ALA A 45 11.77 14.54 -4.97
C ALA A 45 11.78 14.01 -6.41
N GLY A 46 10.73 14.25 -7.17
CA GLY A 46 10.62 13.82 -8.57
C GLY A 46 10.41 12.32 -8.74
N ASP A 47 10.57 11.88 -9.98
CA ASP A 47 10.39 10.48 -10.36
C ASP A 47 11.41 9.57 -9.66
N ARG A 48 10.95 8.51 -9.02
CA ARG A 48 11.75 7.52 -8.28
C ARG A 48 12.53 8.08 -7.07
N GLY A 49 12.25 9.30 -6.63
CA GLY A 49 12.86 9.92 -5.46
C GLY A 49 12.15 9.65 -4.13
N TRP A 50 11.07 8.88 -4.11
CA TRP A 50 10.20 8.65 -2.97
C TRP A 50 9.70 7.21 -2.88
N VAL A 51 9.10 6.85 -1.74
CA VAL A 51 8.54 5.51 -1.45
C VAL A 51 7.12 5.67 -0.93
N LEU A 52 6.23 4.78 -1.36
CA LEU A 52 4.89 4.63 -0.81
C LEU A 52 4.87 3.49 0.22
N VAL A 53 4.26 3.72 1.38
CA VAL A 53 4.00 2.68 2.38
C VAL A 53 2.50 2.47 2.47
N ASP A 54 2.06 1.25 2.15
CA ASP A 54 0.69 0.80 1.96
C ASP A 54 -0.05 1.49 0.79
N THR A 55 -1.16 0.91 0.37
CA THR A 55 -1.93 1.37 -0.80
C THR A 55 -3.41 1.57 -0.50
N GLY A 56 -3.75 1.59 0.79
CA GLY A 56 -5.10 1.90 1.25
C GLY A 56 -6.17 0.92 0.75
N MET A 57 -7.40 1.38 0.82
CA MET A 57 -8.59 0.64 0.38
C MET A 57 -8.65 0.54 -1.15
N TYR A 58 -9.42 -0.43 -1.64
CA TYR A 58 -9.80 -0.50 -3.04
C TYR A 58 -10.42 0.83 -3.52
N GLY A 59 -10.04 1.28 -4.72
CA GLY A 59 -10.50 2.55 -5.29
C GLY A 59 -9.76 3.79 -4.78
N SER A 60 -8.70 3.64 -3.98
CA SER A 60 -7.89 4.77 -3.49
C SER A 60 -6.79 5.22 -4.46
N ALA A 61 -6.52 4.48 -5.53
CA ALA A 61 -5.40 4.71 -6.44
C ALA A 61 -5.35 6.16 -6.95
N ARG A 62 -6.48 6.71 -7.40
CA ARG A 62 -6.55 8.08 -7.92
C ARG A 62 -6.15 9.13 -6.88
N SER A 63 -6.63 8.99 -5.64
CA SER A 63 -6.30 9.90 -4.55
C SER A 63 -4.82 9.79 -4.15
N ILE A 64 -4.27 8.58 -4.20
CA ILE A 64 -2.85 8.33 -3.92
C ILE A 64 -1.98 8.97 -5.00
N VAL A 65 -2.32 8.79 -6.27
CA VAL A 65 -1.61 9.42 -7.40
C VAL A 65 -1.65 10.94 -7.30
N GLN A 66 -2.82 11.51 -7.06
CA GLN A 66 -2.98 12.95 -6.90
C GLN A 66 -2.09 13.48 -5.76
N ALA A 67 -2.14 12.86 -4.58
CA ALA A 67 -1.32 13.26 -3.44
C ALA A 67 0.19 13.13 -3.72
N ALA A 68 0.59 12.10 -4.46
CA ALA A 68 1.96 11.91 -4.89
C ALA A 68 2.41 13.01 -5.87
N GLU A 69 1.59 13.34 -6.88
CA GLU A 69 1.88 14.40 -7.84
C GLU A 69 1.95 15.78 -7.19
N GLU A 70 1.05 16.08 -6.25
CA GLU A 70 1.06 17.33 -5.47
C GLU A 70 2.31 17.47 -4.62
N ARG A 71 2.86 16.36 -4.10
CA ARG A 71 4.01 16.38 -3.21
C ARG A 71 5.35 16.27 -3.95
N PHE A 72 5.43 15.42 -4.98
CA PHE A 72 6.70 15.02 -5.61
C PHE A 72 6.85 15.51 -7.05
N GLY A 73 5.80 16.07 -7.61
CA GLY A 73 5.78 16.58 -8.98
C GLY A 73 4.93 15.70 -9.91
N LYS A 74 4.44 16.32 -10.97
CA LYS A 74 3.54 15.68 -11.94
C LYS A 74 4.19 14.46 -12.58
N GLY A 75 3.47 13.33 -12.57
CA GLY A 75 3.93 12.06 -13.13
C GLY A 75 5.02 11.37 -12.30
N ALA A 76 5.35 11.86 -11.11
CA ALA A 76 6.34 11.26 -10.24
C ALA A 76 5.88 9.87 -9.77
N ARG A 77 6.71 8.85 -10.03
CA ARG A 77 6.49 7.46 -9.62
C ARG A 77 7.34 7.12 -8.40
N PRO A 78 6.89 6.25 -7.50
CA PRO A 78 7.71 5.82 -6.38
C PRO A 78 8.87 4.92 -6.86
N ARG A 79 9.95 4.87 -6.09
CA ARG A 79 11.02 3.89 -6.25
C ARG A 79 10.53 2.49 -5.92
N ALA A 80 9.70 2.37 -4.90
CA ALA A 80 9.10 1.13 -4.42
C ALA A 80 7.80 1.42 -3.68
N ILE A 81 6.97 0.37 -3.55
CA ILE A 81 5.87 0.31 -2.59
C ILE A 81 6.28 -0.67 -1.49
N ILE A 82 6.12 -0.28 -0.23
CA ILE A 82 6.31 -1.14 0.93
C ILE A 82 4.93 -1.48 1.48
N LEU A 83 4.60 -2.75 1.61
CA LEU A 83 3.39 -3.19 2.33
C LEU A 83 3.77 -3.56 3.75
N THR A 84 3.06 -2.99 4.72
CA THR A 84 3.16 -3.41 6.12
C THR A 84 2.64 -4.83 6.28
N HIS A 85 1.54 -5.16 5.63
CA HIS A 85 0.96 -6.49 5.53
C HIS A 85 -0.05 -6.54 4.37
N GLY A 86 -0.60 -7.72 4.06
CA GLY A 86 -1.43 -7.93 2.88
C GLY A 86 -2.94 -7.91 3.14
N HIS A 87 -3.47 -7.31 4.20
CA HIS A 87 -4.92 -7.15 4.35
C HIS A 87 -5.50 -6.19 3.31
N PHE A 88 -6.77 -6.38 3.00
CA PHE A 88 -7.48 -5.70 1.91
C PHE A 88 -7.45 -4.17 2.00
N ASP A 89 -7.42 -3.62 3.20
CA ASP A 89 -7.41 -2.19 3.49
C ASP A 89 -6.01 -1.55 3.39
N HIS A 90 -4.95 -2.35 3.32
CA HIS A 90 -3.58 -1.91 3.09
C HIS A 90 -3.09 -2.17 1.66
N ARG A 91 -3.61 -3.20 1.00
CA ARG A 91 -3.23 -3.57 -0.38
C ARG A 91 -4.32 -3.29 -1.42
N GLY A 92 -5.41 -2.62 -1.05
CA GLY A 92 -6.62 -2.51 -1.86
C GLY A 92 -6.40 -1.92 -3.26
N SER A 93 -5.54 -0.92 -3.40
CA SER A 93 -5.24 -0.28 -4.69
C SER A 93 -3.92 -0.74 -5.31
N ILE A 94 -3.30 -1.81 -4.81
CA ILE A 94 -1.93 -2.22 -5.22
C ILE A 94 -1.84 -2.57 -6.71
N HIS A 95 -2.79 -3.32 -7.27
CA HIS A 95 -2.77 -3.72 -8.67
C HIS A 95 -2.76 -2.52 -9.61
N GLU A 96 -3.68 -1.57 -9.40
CA GLU A 96 -3.77 -0.35 -10.20
C GLU A 96 -2.47 0.46 -10.13
N LEU A 97 -1.91 0.61 -8.93
CA LEU A 97 -0.70 1.40 -8.71
C LEU A 97 0.55 0.75 -9.31
N VAL A 98 0.72 -0.58 -9.20
CA VAL A 98 1.88 -1.25 -9.80
C VAL A 98 1.82 -1.27 -11.32
N GLU A 99 0.63 -1.32 -11.90
CA GLU A 99 0.45 -1.20 -13.35
C GLU A 99 0.77 0.22 -13.83
N MET A 100 0.28 1.25 -13.14
CA MET A 100 0.52 2.64 -13.51
C MET A 100 1.97 3.07 -13.33
N TRP A 101 2.61 2.64 -12.26
CA TRP A 101 3.94 3.12 -11.89
C TRP A 101 5.08 2.20 -12.27
N ASP A 102 4.78 0.97 -12.67
CA ASP A 102 5.78 -0.07 -12.98
C ASP A 102 6.87 -0.13 -11.90
N CYS A 103 6.47 -0.36 -10.65
CA CYS A 103 7.35 -0.37 -9.50
C CYS A 103 7.33 -1.72 -8.77
N VAL A 104 8.40 -1.98 -8.02
CA VAL A 104 8.54 -3.18 -7.18
C VAL A 104 7.82 -2.96 -5.86
N VAL A 105 7.18 -4.01 -5.39
CA VAL A 105 6.55 -4.08 -4.06
C VAL A 105 7.46 -4.87 -3.12
N TYR A 106 7.61 -4.42 -1.88
CA TYR A 106 8.29 -5.17 -0.83
C TYR A 106 7.34 -5.43 0.33
N ALA A 107 7.42 -6.62 0.89
CA ALA A 107 6.65 -7.03 2.06
C ALA A 107 7.47 -7.96 2.95
N HIS A 108 7.03 -8.18 4.19
CA HIS A 108 7.65 -9.18 5.05
C HIS A 108 7.61 -10.56 4.38
N PRO A 109 8.65 -11.41 4.51
CA PRO A 109 8.65 -12.74 3.88
C PRO A 109 7.41 -13.58 4.17
N MET A 110 6.84 -13.50 5.37
CA MET A 110 5.64 -14.25 5.75
C MET A 110 4.36 -13.74 5.08
N GLU A 111 4.37 -12.54 4.52
CA GLU A 111 3.23 -11.98 3.75
C GLU A 111 3.22 -12.44 2.29
N LEU A 112 4.35 -12.93 1.76
CA LEU A 112 4.49 -13.27 0.35
C LEU A 112 3.46 -14.30 -0.13
N PRO A 113 3.13 -15.39 0.59
CA PRO A 113 2.14 -16.35 0.14
C PRO A 113 0.77 -15.74 -0.15
N TYR A 114 0.40 -14.69 0.58
CA TYR A 114 -0.87 -13.96 0.40
C TYR A 114 -0.84 -12.96 -0.76
N LEU A 115 0.36 -12.60 -1.20
CA LEU A 115 0.60 -11.61 -2.26
C LEU A 115 1.04 -12.26 -3.60
N THR A 116 1.29 -13.58 -3.60
CA THR A 116 1.67 -14.37 -4.78
C THR A 116 0.59 -15.38 -5.19
N GLY A 117 -0.58 -15.33 -4.57
CA GLY A 117 -1.67 -16.24 -4.88
C GLY A 117 -1.56 -17.63 -4.25
N GLU A 118 -0.48 -17.91 -3.50
CA GLU A 118 -0.23 -19.24 -2.94
C GLU A 118 -1.18 -19.61 -1.81
N SER A 119 -1.58 -18.63 -0.99
CA SER A 119 -2.35 -18.86 0.23
C SER A 119 -3.33 -17.75 0.52
N ALA A 120 -4.51 -18.07 1.04
CA ALA A 120 -5.40 -17.09 1.65
C ALA A 120 -5.01 -16.85 3.11
N TYR A 121 -5.34 -15.68 3.64
CA TYR A 121 -5.23 -15.45 5.08
C TYR A 121 -6.11 -16.42 5.87
N PRO A 122 -5.68 -16.84 7.07
CA PRO A 122 -6.53 -17.60 7.98
C PRO A 122 -7.86 -16.88 8.19
N PRO A 123 -8.95 -17.63 8.43
CA PRO A 123 -10.22 -17.01 8.80
C PRO A 123 -10.03 -16.12 10.03
N PRO A 124 -10.59 -14.91 10.05
CA PRO A 124 -10.50 -14.06 11.21
C PRO A 124 -11.27 -14.66 12.39
N ASP A 125 -10.77 -14.44 13.60
CA ASP A 125 -11.45 -14.84 14.83
C ASP A 125 -12.37 -13.71 15.33
N PRO A 126 -13.70 -13.82 15.20
CA PRO A 126 -14.63 -12.78 15.64
C PRO A 126 -14.78 -12.70 17.17
N THR A 127 -14.16 -13.61 17.92
CA THR A 127 -14.26 -13.68 19.40
C THR A 127 -13.22 -12.85 20.11
N VAL A 128 -12.19 -12.39 19.38
CA VAL A 128 -11.17 -11.51 19.99
C VAL A 128 -11.76 -10.18 20.43
N PRO A 129 -11.31 -9.59 21.54
CA PRO A 129 -11.75 -8.27 22.00
C PRO A 129 -11.34 -7.18 21.01
N GLY A 130 -12.23 -6.76 20.14
CA GLY A 130 -11.96 -5.75 19.09
C GLY A 130 -13.20 -4.95 18.69
N GLY A 131 -14.25 -5.03 19.48
CA GLY A 131 -15.50 -4.29 19.25
C GLY A 131 -16.21 -4.70 17.95
N ALA A 132 -16.86 -3.73 17.30
CA ALA A 132 -17.64 -3.97 16.10
C ALA A 132 -16.79 -4.48 14.92
N MET A 133 -15.54 -4.03 14.80
CA MET A 133 -14.62 -4.45 13.74
C MET A 133 -14.31 -5.95 13.82
N ALA A 134 -13.98 -6.47 15.00
CA ALA A 134 -13.71 -7.90 15.20
C ALA A 134 -14.98 -8.74 14.92
N ARG A 135 -16.13 -8.28 15.40
CA ARG A 135 -17.41 -8.99 15.19
C ARG A 135 -17.83 -9.06 13.72
N LEU A 136 -17.44 -8.11 12.90
CA LEU A 136 -17.71 -8.06 11.45
C LEU A 136 -16.60 -8.64 10.60
N SER A 137 -15.51 -9.11 11.21
CA SER A 137 -14.30 -9.54 10.49
C SER A 137 -14.55 -10.68 9.49
N PHE A 138 -15.53 -11.53 9.73
CA PHE A 138 -15.92 -12.60 8.79
C PHE A 138 -16.42 -12.08 7.43
N THR A 139 -16.77 -10.79 7.34
CA THR A 139 -17.18 -10.14 6.06
C THR A 139 -16.01 -9.59 5.27
N TYR A 140 -14.81 -9.54 5.85
CA TYR A 140 -13.66 -8.91 5.20
C TYR A 140 -13.02 -9.84 4.16
N PRO A 141 -12.60 -9.28 3.01
CA PRO A 141 -11.94 -10.06 1.97
C PRO A 141 -10.60 -10.62 2.47
N ASN A 142 -10.48 -11.96 2.50
CA ASN A 142 -9.25 -12.66 2.89
C ASN A 142 -8.59 -13.41 1.72
N LYS A 143 -9.12 -13.28 0.51
CA LYS A 143 -8.59 -13.96 -0.68
C LYS A 143 -7.19 -13.46 -1.00
N PRO A 144 -6.28 -14.34 -1.45
CA PRO A 144 -4.97 -13.91 -1.90
C PRO A 144 -5.10 -13.03 -3.15
N ILE A 145 -4.05 -12.26 -3.40
CA ILE A 145 -3.83 -11.61 -4.69
C ILE A 145 -2.56 -12.19 -5.30
N ASP A 146 -2.39 -12.02 -6.60
CA ASP A 146 -1.16 -12.40 -7.28
C ASP A 146 -0.52 -11.18 -7.92
N LEU A 147 0.59 -10.73 -7.34
CA LEU A 147 1.43 -9.66 -7.87
C LEU A 147 2.55 -10.20 -8.77
N GLY A 148 2.62 -11.53 -8.93
CA GLY A 148 3.65 -12.20 -9.71
C GLY A 148 5.05 -11.85 -9.26
N GLY A 149 5.97 -11.69 -10.21
CA GLY A 149 7.36 -11.29 -9.93
C GLY A 149 7.57 -9.85 -9.46
N ARG A 150 6.50 -9.08 -9.24
CA ARG A 150 6.57 -7.69 -8.79
C ARG A 150 6.74 -7.55 -7.27
N VAL A 151 6.44 -8.60 -6.49
CA VAL A 151 6.62 -8.59 -5.04
C VAL A 151 7.93 -9.29 -4.65
N ARG A 152 8.64 -8.73 -3.69
CA ARG A 152 9.92 -9.22 -3.15
C ARG A 152 9.91 -9.16 -1.63
N PRO A 153 10.67 -10.04 -0.96
CA PRO A 153 10.85 -9.95 0.49
C PRO A 153 11.61 -8.67 0.87
N LEU A 154 11.26 -8.10 2.00
CA LEU A 154 12.08 -7.10 2.68
C LEU A 154 13.45 -7.69 3.01
N PRO A 155 14.56 -6.93 2.90
CA PRO A 155 15.91 -7.40 3.21
C PRO A 155 16.04 -7.92 4.63
N ALA A 156 16.72 -9.07 4.80
CA ALA A 156 16.91 -9.71 6.10
C ALA A 156 17.77 -8.90 7.08
N ASP A 157 18.53 -7.93 6.59
CA ASP A 157 19.32 -7.02 7.43
C ASP A 157 18.48 -5.93 8.12
N GLY A 158 17.17 -5.91 7.88
CA GLY A 158 16.23 -4.94 8.43
C GLY A 158 16.18 -3.62 7.67
N SER A 159 16.94 -3.44 6.59
CA SER A 159 16.88 -2.22 5.78
C SER A 159 15.56 -2.13 5.01
N VAL A 160 15.13 -0.89 4.70
CA VAL A 160 13.94 -0.64 3.89
C VAL A 160 14.35 -0.12 2.51
N PRO A 161 14.05 -0.84 1.42
CA PRO A 161 14.45 -0.43 0.08
C PRO A 161 13.95 0.96 -0.30
N GLY A 162 14.89 1.85 -0.63
CA GLY A 162 14.60 3.23 -1.01
C GLY A 162 14.44 4.21 0.16
N MET A 163 14.50 3.76 1.41
CA MET A 163 14.35 4.59 2.62
C MET A 163 15.62 4.52 3.50
N PRO A 164 16.73 5.19 3.12
CA PRO A 164 17.96 5.15 3.89
C PRO A 164 17.75 5.66 5.32
N GLY A 165 18.32 4.96 6.29
CA GLY A 165 18.15 5.26 7.71
C GLY A 165 16.91 4.65 8.37
N TRP A 166 15.96 4.14 7.59
CA TRP A 166 14.79 3.43 8.10
C TRP A 166 15.07 1.93 8.21
N ARG A 167 14.42 1.32 9.20
CA ARG A 167 14.48 -0.13 9.42
C ARG A 167 13.07 -0.66 9.64
N TRP A 168 12.80 -1.83 9.08
CA TRP A 168 11.59 -2.56 9.39
C TRP A 168 11.78 -3.43 10.65
N ILE A 169 10.71 -3.65 11.38
CA ILE A 169 10.66 -4.48 12.60
C ILE A 169 9.49 -5.44 12.46
N HIS A 170 9.72 -6.73 12.69
CA HIS A 170 8.63 -7.70 12.72
C HIS A 170 7.83 -7.58 14.02
N THR A 171 6.55 -7.28 13.89
CA THR A 171 5.60 -7.13 15.01
C THR A 171 4.39 -8.03 14.78
N PRO A 172 4.54 -9.37 14.94
CA PRO A 172 3.46 -10.31 14.66
C PRO A 172 2.29 -10.16 15.63
N GLY A 173 1.12 -10.65 15.23
CA GLY A 173 -0.08 -10.68 16.06
C GLY A 173 -1.35 -10.24 15.32
N HIS A 174 -1.28 -9.21 14.47
CA HIS A 174 -2.36 -8.82 13.57
C HIS A 174 -2.33 -9.67 12.29
N THR A 175 -1.14 -9.98 11.80
CA THR A 175 -0.81 -11.01 10.80
C THR A 175 0.32 -11.88 11.31
N ALA A 176 0.76 -12.88 10.52
CA ALA A 176 1.80 -13.83 10.90
C ALA A 176 3.18 -13.17 11.09
#